data_007e21f1e211e897c901422caaea6bdc
#
_entry.id   007e21f1e211e897c901422caaea6bdc
#
_cell.length_a   1.000
_cell.length_b   1.000
_cell.length_c   1.000
_cell.angle_alpha   90.00
_cell.angle_beta   90.00
_cell.angle_gamma   90.00
#
_symmetry.space_group_name_H-M   'P 1'
#
loop_
_entity.id
_entity.type
_entity.pdbx_description
1 polymer ?
#
loop_
_entity_poly.entity_id
_entity_poly.type
_entity_poly.pdbx_seq_one_letter_code
_entity_poly.pdbx_strand_id
1 'polypeptide(L)'
;MRVHLVHAHPEPASFVAAMRNVVVEAFARRGDEVTQSDLYAMRFDPVASAADFPDRARDDHLVYALEQREAFRRGALAPDIAREVDCVLAADLLAFTFPVFWFGTPAILKGWFDRVFLSGPFYGGRRIYGRGGLAGKRAFAALSLGGREHMFGPGALHGEFKTGMLRHFFQGTLGYVGLAVHRPYVAWHAPYVDAARRNAMLEELRERIRTLDSQPVMPVPDLDDYDEVFAPKRRDAP
;
A
#
# COMPACT_ATOMS: atom_id res chain seq x y z
N MET A 1 5.76 13.25 12.18
CA MET A 1 6.08 12.80 10.81
C MET A 1 4.96 13.21 9.86
N ARG A 2 5.21 13.10 8.55
CA ARG A 2 4.19 13.31 7.52
C ARG A 2 3.58 11.96 7.13
N VAL A 3 2.27 11.84 7.28
CA VAL A 3 1.50 10.64 6.93
C VAL A 3 0.63 10.96 5.71
N HIS A 4 0.70 10.14 4.68
CA HIS A 4 -0.22 10.22 3.57
C HIS A 4 -1.14 9.01 3.57
N LEU A 5 -2.45 9.24 3.69
CA LEU A 5 -3.46 8.19 3.72
C LEU A 5 -4.14 8.05 2.35
N VAL A 6 -4.08 6.86 1.78
CA VAL A 6 -4.83 6.48 0.58
C VAL A 6 -6.05 5.66 0.99
N HIS A 7 -7.24 6.18 0.71
CA HIS A 7 -8.52 5.56 1.05
C HIS A 7 -9.24 5.06 -0.20
N ALA A 8 -9.77 3.83 -0.12
CA ALA A 8 -10.51 3.22 -1.23
C ALA A 8 -11.79 2.53 -0.74
N HIS A 9 -12.91 3.26 -0.72
CA HIS A 9 -14.24 2.70 -0.50
C HIS A 9 -15.31 3.53 -1.22
N PRO A 10 -16.26 2.91 -1.97
CA PRO A 10 -17.28 3.64 -2.73
C PRO A 10 -18.36 4.29 -1.85
N GLU A 11 -18.57 3.79 -0.62
CA GLU A 11 -19.61 4.26 0.30
C GLU A 11 -19.00 5.15 1.39
N PRO A 12 -19.32 6.46 1.42
CA PRO A 12 -18.77 7.40 2.41
C PRO A 12 -19.23 7.10 3.85
N ALA A 13 -20.36 6.43 4.04
CA ALA A 13 -20.88 6.04 5.35
C ALA A 13 -20.46 4.62 5.78
N SER A 14 -19.49 4.01 5.06
CA SER A 14 -19.05 2.65 5.34
C SER A 14 -18.22 2.56 6.63
N PHE A 15 -18.11 1.33 7.16
CA PHE A 15 -17.22 1.06 8.29
C PHE A 15 -15.74 1.36 7.93
N VAL A 16 -15.33 1.14 6.67
CA VAL A 16 -13.98 1.50 6.20
C VAL A 16 -13.77 3.01 6.21
N ALA A 17 -14.80 3.81 5.90
CA ALA A 17 -14.73 5.26 6.04
C ALA A 17 -14.62 5.69 7.53
N ALA A 18 -15.30 5.01 8.44
CA ALA A 18 -15.11 5.21 9.87
C ALA A 18 -13.67 4.85 10.30
N MET A 19 -13.10 3.75 9.81
CA MET A 19 -11.69 3.40 10.01
C MET A 19 -10.73 4.47 9.47
N ARG A 20 -10.99 5.03 8.26
CA ARG A 20 -10.23 6.16 7.71
C ARG A 20 -10.21 7.34 8.67
N ASN A 21 -11.37 7.72 9.21
CA ASN A 21 -11.47 8.85 10.13
C ASN A 21 -10.66 8.59 11.41
N VAL A 22 -10.72 7.36 11.95
CA VAL A 22 -9.89 6.95 13.11
C VAL A 22 -8.40 7.02 12.77
N VAL A 23 -7.98 6.60 11.59
CA VAL A 23 -6.57 6.67 11.16
C VAL A 23 -6.10 8.12 11.12
N VAL A 24 -6.87 9.02 10.48
CA VAL A 24 -6.55 10.46 10.42
C VAL A 24 -6.44 11.06 11.82
N GLU A 25 -7.46 10.83 12.65
CA GLU A 25 -7.53 11.37 14.01
C GLU A 25 -6.41 10.84 14.92
N ALA A 26 -6.13 9.54 14.85
CA ALA A 26 -5.11 8.92 15.69
C ALA A 26 -3.70 9.40 15.36
N PHE A 27 -3.35 9.54 14.08
CA PHE A 27 -2.07 10.13 13.69
C PHE A 27 -1.99 11.62 14.06
N ALA A 28 -3.05 12.40 13.82
CA ALA A 28 -3.08 13.81 14.21
C ALA A 28 -2.91 14.00 15.74
N ARG A 29 -3.53 13.15 16.56
CA ARG A 29 -3.34 13.16 18.03
C ARG A 29 -1.92 12.83 18.48
N ARG A 30 -1.14 12.14 17.65
CA ARG A 30 0.29 11.89 17.86
C ARG A 30 1.17 13.10 17.51
N GLY A 31 0.58 14.16 16.94
CA GLY A 31 1.31 15.31 16.41
C GLY A 31 1.85 15.09 14.98
N ASP A 32 1.37 14.08 14.27
CA ASP A 32 1.71 13.83 12.88
C ASP A 32 0.89 14.73 11.95
N GLU A 33 1.50 15.21 10.86
CA GLU A 33 0.79 15.89 9.78
C GLU A 33 0.15 14.84 8.86
N VAL A 34 -1.16 14.92 8.62
CA VAL A 34 -1.89 13.94 7.83
C VAL A 34 -2.48 14.58 6.57
N THR A 35 -2.08 14.07 5.41
CA THR A 35 -2.72 14.33 4.12
C THR A 35 -3.47 13.07 3.66
N GLN A 36 -4.47 13.23 2.76
CA GLN A 36 -5.24 12.08 2.30
C GLN A 36 -5.65 12.18 0.85
N SER A 37 -5.69 11.02 0.18
CA SER A 37 -6.30 10.78 -1.12
C SER A 37 -7.46 9.81 -0.97
N ASP A 38 -8.70 10.30 -1.13
CA ASP A 38 -9.89 9.47 -1.23
C ASP A 38 -10.14 9.17 -2.71
N LEU A 39 -9.78 7.97 -3.14
CA LEU A 39 -9.74 7.61 -4.55
C LEU A 39 -11.12 7.67 -5.23
N TYR A 40 -12.20 7.35 -4.49
CA TYR A 40 -13.56 7.45 -5.03
C TYR A 40 -14.05 8.90 -5.09
N ALA A 41 -13.81 9.69 -4.05
CA ALA A 41 -14.16 11.11 -4.05
C ALA A 41 -13.40 11.90 -5.13
N MET A 42 -12.13 11.55 -5.37
CA MET A 42 -11.30 12.11 -6.43
C MET A 42 -11.69 11.63 -7.84
N ARG A 43 -12.50 10.57 -7.95
CA ARG A 43 -12.78 9.86 -9.21
C ARG A 43 -11.48 9.43 -9.89
N PHE A 44 -10.55 8.90 -9.10
CA PHE A 44 -9.28 8.45 -9.63
C PHE A 44 -9.49 7.39 -10.72
N ASP A 45 -8.92 7.60 -11.91
CA ASP A 45 -8.96 6.59 -12.97
C ASP A 45 -7.99 5.45 -12.64
N PRO A 46 -8.44 4.20 -12.45
CA PRO A 46 -7.55 3.09 -12.14
C PRO A 46 -6.86 2.48 -13.36
N VAL A 47 -7.22 2.90 -14.58
CA VAL A 47 -6.76 2.23 -15.79
C VAL A 47 -5.48 2.87 -16.31
N ALA A 48 -4.36 2.15 -16.17
CA ALA A 48 -3.09 2.55 -16.75
C ALA A 48 -3.18 2.61 -18.28
N SER A 49 -2.78 3.72 -18.87
CA SER A 49 -2.94 3.96 -20.32
C SER A 49 -1.89 4.92 -20.87
N ALA A 50 -1.88 5.11 -22.19
CA ALA A 50 -1.03 6.09 -22.85
C ALA A 50 -1.35 7.54 -22.42
N ALA A 51 -2.58 7.82 -21.96
CA ALA A 51 -2.99 9.13 -21.46
C ALA A 51 -2.26 9.56 -20.17
N ASP A 52 -1.62 8.63 -19.47
CA ASP A 52 -0.81 8.90 -18.30
C ASP A 52 0.47 9.69 -18.64
N PHE A 53 0.81 9.75 -19.91
CA PHE A 53 1.99 10.41 -20.46
C PHE A 53 1.59 11.37 -21.60
N PRO A 54 1.10 12.58 -21.29
CA PRO A 54 0.63 13.53 -22.29
C PRO A 54 1.71 13.92 -23.33
N ASP A 55 2.98 13.87 -22.92
CA ASP A 55 4.15 14.10 -23.78
C ASP A 55 5.04 12.84 -23.77
N ARG A 56 4.68 11.86 -24.60
CA ARG A 56 5.39 10.58 -24.67
C ARG A 56 6.79 10.74 -25.26
N ALA A 57 7.74 9.96 -24.75
CA ALA A 57 9.08 9.87 -25.32
C ALA A 57 9.09 9.07 -26.64
N ARG A 58 8.13 8.13 -26.81
CA ARG A 58 7.98 7.31 -28.00
C ARG A 58 6.50 7.18 -28.37
N ASP A 59 6.14 7.58 -29.58
CA ASP A 59 4.75 7.55 -30.05
C ASP A 59 4.37 6.21 -30.69
N ASP A 60 5.36 5.48 -31.23
CA ASP A 60 5.18 4.25 -31.99
C ASP A 60 4.79 3.04 -31.14
N HIS A 61 5.31 2.95 -29.91
CA HIS A 61 5.09 1.80 -29.03
C HIS A 61 5.14 2.19 -27.55
N LEU A 62 4.11 1.82 -26.78
CA LEU A 62 4.06 2.06 -25.35
C LEU A 62 4.73 0.94 -24.58
N VAL A 63 5.89 1.22 -24.00
CA VAL A 63 6.45 0.41 -22.90
C VAL A 63 6.23 1.17 -21.61
N TYR A 64 5.12 0.88 -20.92
CA TYR A 64 4.58 1.68 -19.83
C TYR A 64 5.62 2.04 -18.75
N ALA A 65 6.40 1.06 -18.27
CA ALA A 65 7.43 1.29 -17.25
C ALA A 65 8.60 2.20 -17.73
N LEU A 66 8.90 2.21 -19.01
CA LEU A 66 9.92 3.11 -19.59
C LEU A 66 9.37 4.53 -19.73
N GLU A 67 8.11 4.68 -20.15
CA GLU A 67 7.44 5.98 -20.20
C GLU A 67 7.26 6.57 -18.79
N GLN A 68 6.91 5.78 -17.77
CA GLN A 68 6.88 6.23 -16.39
C GLN A 68 8.21 6.89 -15.98
N ARG A 69 9.33 6.21 -16.27
CA ARG A 69 10.68 6.70 -15.91
C ARG A 69 11.02 7.99 -16.62
N GLU A 70 10.75 8.05 -17.92
CA GLU A 70 11.09 9.19 -18.75
C GLU A 70 10.18 10.39 -18.44
N ALA A 71 8.87 10.17 -18.31
CA ALA A 71 7.91 11.21 -17.96
C ALA A 71 8.20 11.80 -16.57
N PHE A 72 8.56 10.96 -15.58
CA PHE A 72 8.98 11.46 -14.27
C PHE A 72 10.23 12.35 -14.38
N ARG A 73 11.26 11.90 -15.12
CA ARG A 73 12.50 12.67 -15.31
C ARG A 73 12.27 14.03 -15.97
N ARG A 74 11.30 14.12 -16.90
CA ARG A 74 10.96 15.34 -17.64
C ARG A 74 9.88 16.20 -16.94
N GLY A 75 9.26 15.72 -15.86
CA GLY A 75 8.10 16.38 -15.27
C GLY A 75 6.86 16.35 -16.17
N ALA A 76 6.69 15.31 -16.96
CA ALA A 76 5.67 15.16 -18.02
C ALA A 76 4.63 14.08 -17.68
N LEU A 77 4.42 13.76 -16.41
CA LEU A 77 3.35 12.88 -15.95
C LEU A 77 1.98 13.58 -16.06
N ALA A 78 0.92 12.81 -16.25
CA ALA A 78 -0.43 13.34 -16.10
C ALA A 78 -0.62 14.01 -14.72
N PRO A 79 -1.35 15.14 -14.62
CA PRO A 79 -1.40 15.95 -13.41
C PRO A 79 -1.93 15.22 -12.17
N ASP A 80 -2.86 14.27 -12.34
CA ASP A 80 -3.38 13.43 -11.26
C ASP A 80 -2.29 12.50 -10.71
N ILE A 81 -1.50 11.88 -11.59
CA ILE A 81 -0.38 11.02 -11.21
C ILE A 81 0.73 11.83 -10.55
N ALA A 82 1.12 12.97 -11.14
CA ALA A 82 2.18 13.82 -10.59
C ALA A 82 1.87 14.23 -9.15
N ARG A 83 0.63 14.66 -8.88
CA ARG A 83 0.18 15.03 -7.53
C ARG A 83 0.29 13.86 -6.54
N GLU A 84 -0.16 12.67 -6.91
CA GLU A 84 -0.08 11.49 -6.05
C GLU A 84 1.38 11.04 -5.80
N VAL A 85 2.23 11.14 -6.82
CA VAL A 85 3.68 10.89 -6.70
C VAL A 85 4.32 11.87 -5.71
N ASP A 86 3.97 13.15 -5.79
CA ASP A 86 4.48 14.17 -4.85
C ASP A 86 4.03 13.87 -3.42
N CYS A 87 2.78 13.44 -3.22
CA CYS A 87 2.28 13.00 -1.91
C CYS A 87 3.08 11.80 -1.36
N VAL A 88 3.35 10.80 -2.20
CA VAL A 88 4.17 9.62 -1.82
C VAL A 88 5.59 10.02 -1.46
N LEU A 89 6.21 10.90 -2.25
CA LEU A 89 7.58 11.36 -2.00
C LEU A 89 7.68 12.21 -0.73
N ALA A 90 6.67 13.03 -0.45
CA ALA A 90 6.62 13.87 0.73
C ALA A 90 6.37 13.09 2.03
N ALA A 91 5.66 11.97 1.99
CA ALA A 91 5.29 11.20 3.18
C ALA A 91 6.48 10.47 3.81
N ASP A 92 6.49 10.37 5.14
CA ASP A 92 7.35 9.49 5.93
C ASP A 92 6.68 8.12 6.15
N LEU A 93 5.33 8.11 6.13
CA LEU A 93 4.51 6.89 6.25
C LEU A 93 3.32 6.96 5.28
N LEU A 94 3.14 5.89 4.50
CA LEU A 94 1.95 5.68 3.69
C LEU A 94 0.96 4.83 4.48
N ALA A 95 -0.24 5.35 4.71
CA ALA A 95 -1.34 4.61 5.32
C ALA A 95 -2.37 4.22 4.25
N PHE A 96 -3.01 3.06 4.41
CA PHE A 96 -4.03 2.57 3.48
C PHE A 96 -5.27 2.12 4.24
N THR A 97 -6.46 2.51 3.76
CA THR A 97 -7.74 2.01 4.29
C THR A 97 -8.62 1.51 3.16
N PHE A 98 -8.98 0.22 3.19
CA PHE A 98 -9.79 -0.40 2.13
C PHE A 98 -10.44 -1.72 2.58
N PRO A 99 -11.53 -2.16 1.93
CA PRO A 99 -12.08 -3.49 2.10
C PRO A 99 -11.29 -4.50 1.27
N VAL A 100 -11.16 -5.73 1.76
CA VAL A 100 -10.64 -6.82 0.94
C VAL A 100 -11.74 -7.30 -0.01
N PHE A 101 -11.54 -7.12 -1.31
CA PHE A 101 -12.41 -7.61 -2.37
C PHE A 101 -11.72 -8.75 -3.12
N TRP A 102 -12.41 -9.89 -3.25
CA TRP A 102 -11.86 -11.06 -3.95
C TRP A 102 -10.44 -11.41 -3.51
N PHE A 103 -10.23 -11.43 -2.18
CA PHE A 103 -8.93 -11.72 -1.55
C PHE A 103 -7.79 -10.77 -1.93
N GLY A 104 -8.11 -9.59 -2.44
CA GLY A 104 -7.15 -8.58 -2.88
C GLY A 104 -7.57 -7.16 -2.56
N THR A 105 -6.82 -6.20 -3.10
CA THR A 105 -7.16 -4.78 -3.04
C THR A 105 -8.31 -4.47 -4.00
N PRO A 106 -9.17 -3.45 -3.70
CA PRO A 106 -10.11 -2.94 -4.68
C PRO A 106 -9.42 -2.50 -5.97
N ALA A 107 -10.09 -2.66 -7.12
CA ALA A 107 -9.54 -2.33 -8.44
C ALA A 107 -8.98 -0.89 -8.51
N ILE A 108 -9.69 0.07 -7.92
CA ILE A 108 -9.26 1.47 -7.90
C ILE A 108 -7.93 1.66 -7.15
N LEU A 109 -7.71 0.93 -6.04
CA LEU A 109 -6.45 0.98 -5.30
C LEU A 109 -5.34 0.24 -6.04
N LYS A 110 -5.67 -0.90 -6.70
CA LYS A 110 -4.69 -1.59 -7.55
C LYS A 110 -4.21 -0.69 -8.68
N GLY A 111 -5.14 0.00 -9.37
CA GLY A 111 -4.82 0.95 -10.42
C GLY A 111 -4.03 2.16 -9.90
N TRP A 112 -4.29 2.62 -8.67
CA TRP A 112 -3.46 3.65 -8.05
C TRP A 112 -1.99 3.19 -7.93
N PHE A 113 -1.73 1.94 -7.49
CA PHE A 113 -0.36 1.41 -7.47
C PHE A 113 0.25 1.33 -8.88
N ASP A 114 -0.51 0.85 -9.86
CA ASP A 114 -0.01 0.70 -11.24
C ASP A 114 0.40 2.02 -11.86
N ARG A 115 -0.32 3.10 -11.55
CA ARG A 115 -0.09 4.42 -12.13
C ARG A 115 0.87 5.28 -11.32
N VAL A 116 0.90 5.12 -9.98
CA VAL A 116 1.66 6.00 -9.07
C VAL A 116 3.00 5.42 -8.64
N PHE A 117 3.12 4.07 -8.48
CA PHE A 117 4.41 3.47 -8.14
C PHE A 117 5.30 3.32 -9.37
N LEU A 118 5.95 4.44 -9.73
CA LEU A 118 6.68 4.59 -10.97
C LEU A 118 7.97 3.78 -11.03
N SER A 119 8.21 3.17 -12.19
CA SER A 119 9.54 2.71 -12.57
C SER A 119 10.53 3.89 -12.61
N GLY A 120 11.74 3.66 -12.14
CA GLY A 120 12.77 4.70 -12.03
C GLY A 120 12.87 5.27 -10.61
N PRO A 121 11.97 6.17 -10.17
CA PRO A 121 12.09 6.75 -8.82
C PRO A 121 11.84 5.73 -7.71
N PHE A 122 10.89 4.77 -7.86
CA PHE A 122 10.54 3.86 -6.78
C PHE A 122 11.16 2.47 -6.92
N TYR A 123 11.29 1.96 -8.14
CA TYR A 123 11.91 0.66 -8.40
C TYR A 123 12.62 0.61 -9.77
N GLY A 124 13.53 -0.36 -9.94
CA GLY A 124 14.19 -0.64 -11.22
C GLY A 124 15.56 -1.31 -11.03
N GLY A 125 15.84 -2.37 -11.79
CA GLY A 125 17.06 -3.16 -11.64
C GLY A 125 17.19 -3.71 -10.21
N ARG A 126 18.31 -3.44 -9.54
CA ARG A 126 18.54 -3.84 -8.14
C ARG A 126 17.96 -2.84 -7.10
N ARG A 127 17.29 -1.81 -7.54
CA ARG A 127 16.61 -0.83 -6.66
C ARG A 127 15.22 -1.34 -6.27
N ILE A 128 15.19 -2.40 -5.45
CA ILE A 128 13.98 -3.06 -4.95
C ILE A 128 14.18 -3.43 -3.47
N TYR A 129 13.12 -3.75 -2.75
CA TYR A 129 13.11 -4.10 -1.34
C TYR A 129 13.92 -3.09 -0.50
N GLY A 130 14.81 -3.52 0.39
CA GLY A 130 15.62 -2.64 1.23
C GLY A 130 16.46 -1.58 0.49
N ARG A 131 16.58 -1.71 -0.86
CA ARG A 131 17.23 -0.74 -1.76
C ARG A 131 16.24 0.01 -2.64
N GLY A 132 14.94 -0.18 -2.45
CA GLY A 132 13.86 0.50 -3.19
C GLY A 132 13.88 2.02 -2.99
N GLY A 133 13.18 2.73 -3.87
CA GLY A 133 13.17 4.19 -3.86
C GLY A 133 12.48 4.83 -2.66
N LEU A 134 11.68 4.05 -1.93
CA LEU A 134 11.02 4.46 -0.69
C LEU A 134 11.69 3.86 0.56
N ALA A 135 12.94 3.35 0.45
CA ALA A 135 13.69 2.87 1.60
C ALA A 135 13.82 3.97 2.68
N GLY A 136 13.66 3.59 3.94
CA GLY A 136 13.59 4.52 5.07
C GLY A 136 12.19 5.06 5.38
N LYS A 137 11.21 4.88 4.48
CA LYS A 137 9.79 5.21 4.71
C LYS A 137 9.03 3.97 5.17
N ARG A 138 7.83 4.17 5.71
CA ARG A 138 7.00 3.13 6.32
C ARG A 138 5.65 2.98 5.62
N ALA A 139 5.01 1.83 5.80
CA ALA A 139 3.63 1.62 5.39
C ALA A 139 2.81 0.96 6.50
N PHE A 140 1.54 1.35 6.60
CA PHE A 140 0.54 0.75 7.48
C PHE A 140 -0.78 0.59 6.74
N ALA A 141 -1.47 -0.54 6.92
CA ALA A 141 -2.77 -0.78 6.33
C ALA A 141 -3.81 -1.16 7.39
N ALA A 142 -5.01 -0.56 7.29
CA ALA A 142 -6.19 -0.95 8.06
C ALA A 142 -7.24 -1.49 7.08
N LEU A 143 -7.55 -2.77 7.21
CA LEU A 143 -8.37 -3.55 6.27
C LEU A 143 -9.65 -4.02 6.93
N SER A 144 -10.72 -4.16 6.13
CA SER A 144 -11.94 -4.86 6.56
C SER A 144 -12.28 -6.01 5.61
N LEU A 145 -12.91 -7.05 6.11
CA LEU A 145 -13.45 -8.13 5.30
C LEU A 145 -14.60 -8.85 5.99
N GLY A 146 -15.37 -9.64 5.20
CA GLY A 146 -16.49 -10.42 5.71
C GLY A 146 -16.09 -11.73 6.40
N GLY A 147 -14.90 -12.24 6.14
CA GLY A 147 -14.38 -13.48 6.74
C GLY A 147 -14.06 -13.34 8.22
N ARG A 148 -14.11 -14.46 8.96
CA ARG A 148 -13.71 -14.53 10.37
C ARG A 148 -12.23 -14.86 10.47
N GLU A 149 -11.57 -14.39 11.53
CA GLU A 149 -10.14 -14.56 11.73
C GLU A 149 -9.68 -16.02 11.67
N HIS A 150 -10.41 -16.95 12.30
CA HIS A 150 -10.08 -18.38 12.31
C HIS A 150 -10.15 -19.07 10.95
N MET A 151 -10.73 -18.41 9.92
CA MET A 151 -10.74 -18.93 8.55
C MET A 151 -9.39 -18.73 7.83
N PHE A 152 -8.44 -18.01 8.46
CA PHE A 152 -7.15 -17.64 7.91
C PHE A 152 -6.01 -18.05 8.86
N GLY A 153 -4.97 -18.65 8.32
CA GLY A 153 -3.80 -19.11 9.07
C GLY A 153 -3.30 -20.46 8.60
N PRO A 154 -2.26 -21.00 9.22
CA PRO A 154 -1.74 -22.33 8.89
C PRO A 154 -2.84 -23.40 9.04
N GLY A 155 -3.13 -24.13 7.97
CA GLY A 155 -4.16 -25.19 7.96
C GLY A 155 -5.61 -24.69 8.01
N ALA A 156 -5.86 -23.38 8.02
CA ALA A 156 -7.22 -22.83 7.96
C ALA A 156 -7.78 -22.86 6.53
N LEU A 157 -9.13 -22.68 6.42
CA LEU A 157 -9.87 -22.79 5.16
C LEU A 157 -9.25 -21.99 4.00
N HIS A 158 -8.81 -20.77 4.28
CA HIS A 158 -8.30 -19.85 3.25
C HIS A 158 -6.76 -19.72 3.27
N GLY A 159 -6.05 -20.49 4.10
CA GLY A 159 -4.60 -20.38 4.25
C GLY A 159 -4.13 -19.07 4.87
N GLU A 160 -2.85 -18.77 4.73
CA GLU A 160 -2.23 -17.59 5.33
C GLU A 160 -2.73 -16.27 4.72
N PHE A 161 -3.19 -15.38 5.57
CA PHE A 161 -3.74 -14.08 5.12
C PHE A 161 -2.64 -13.11 4.63
N LYS A 162 -1.63 -12.84 5.46
CA LYS A 162 -0.61 -11.81 5.18
C LYS A 162 0.48 -12.30 4.24
N THR A 163 0.96 -13.52 4.45
CA THR A 163 2.11 -14.11 3.76
C THR A 163 1.72 -15.02 2.59
N GLY A 164 0.45 -15.38 2.51
CA GLY A 164 -0.15 -16.11 1.40
C GLY A 164 -1.00 -15.18 0.54
N MET A 165 -2.24 -14.96 0.95
CA MET A 165 -3.26 -14.25 0.19
C MET A 165 -2.90 -12.81 -0.17
N LEU A 166 -2.47 -11.99 0.78
CA LEU A 166 -2.07 -10.59 0.57
C LEU A 166 -0.55 -10.39 0.44
N ARG A 167 0.21 -11.45 0.18
CA ARG A 167 1.65 -11.35 -0.06
C ARG A 167 1.98 -10.41 -1.22
N HIS A 168 1.18 -10.43 -2.29
CA HIS A 168 1.34 -9.54 -3.44
C HIS A 168 1.25 -8.06 -3.04
N PHE A 169 0.37 -7.71 -2.09
CA PHE A 169 0.22 -6.35 -1.59
C PHE A 169 1.35 -5.97 -0.64
N PHE A 170 1.56 -6.74 0.44
CA PHE A 170 2.53 -6.36 1.47
C PHE A 170 3.98 -6.49 1.00
N GLN A 171 4.35 -7.63 0.43
CA GLN A 171 5.71 -7.87 -0.04
C GLN A 171 5.92 -7.40 -1.48
N GLY A 172 5.01 -7.80 -2.40
CA GLY A 172 5.17 -7.60 -3.84
C GLY A 172 4.92 -6.16 -4.30
N THR A 173 4.17 -5.36 -3.55
CA THR A 173 3.90 -3.95 -3.86
C THR A 173 4.61 -3.04 -2.88
N LEU A 174 4.22 -3.02 -1.61
CA LEU A 174 4.76 -2.09 -0.62
C LEU A 174 6.23 -2.36 -0.28
N GLY A 175 6.56 -3.61 0.04
CA GLY A 175 7.94 -4.01 0.32
C GLY A 175 8.86 -3.86 -0.89
N TYR A 176 8.36 -4.16 -2.09
CA TYR A 176 9.14 -4.11 -3.33
C TYR A 176 9.71 -2.72 -3.63
N VAL A 177 8.95 -1.66 -3.36
CA VAL A 177 9.41 -0.28 -3.53
C VAL A 177 10.25 0.23 -2.34
N GLY A 178 10.48 -0.59 -1.32
CA GLY A 178 11.39 -0.28 -0.20
C GLY A 178 10.72 0.13 1.10
N LEU A 179 9.39 0.15 1.19
CA LEU A 179 8.68 0.50 2.40
C LEU A 179 8.88 -0.54 3.52
N ALA A 180 9.16 -0.08 4.74
CA ALA A 180 9.07 -0.91 5.94
C ALA A 180 7.60 -1.08 6.33
N VAL A 181 7.05 -2.27 6.08
CA VAL A 181 5.61 -2.54 6.18
C VAL A 181 5.25 -3.00 7.59
N HIS A 182 4.49 -2.20 8.33
CA HIS A 182 3.93 -2.62 9.61
C HIS A 182 2.88 -3.71 9.41
N ARG A 183 2.73 -4.59 10.43
CA ARG A 183 1.64 -5.57 10.42
C ARG A 183 0.29 -4.84 10.33
N PRO A 184 -0.61 -5.22 9.41
CA PRO A 184 -1.88 -4.53 9.22
C PRO A 184 -2.79 -4.65 10.44
N TYR A 185 -3.69 -3.70 10.60
CA TYR A 185 -4.92 -3.89 11.36
C TYR A 185 -5.98 -4.54 10.46
N VAL A 186 -6.68 -5.55 10.96
CA VAL A 186 -7.71 -6.27 10.21
C VAL A 186 -9.00 -6.31 11.00
N ALA A 187 -10.03 -5.63 10.49
CA ALA A 187 -11.38 -5.69 11.02
C ALA A 187 -12.10 -6.92 10.46
N TRP A 188 -11.99 -8.04 11.18
CA TRP A 188 -12.57 -9.31 10.80
C TRP A 188 -14.09 -9.31 10.93
N HIS A 189 -14.78 -9.88 9.93
CA HIS A 189 -16.24 -10.06 9.93
C HIS A 189 -17.05 -8.75 10.06
N ALA A 190 -16.43 -7.61 9.71
CA ALA A 190 -16.94 -6.27 9.95
C ALA A 190 -18.39 -6.01 9.46
N PRO A 191 -18.84 -6.53 8.27
CA PRO A 191 -20.21 -6.35 7.83
C PRO A 191 -21.28 -7.05 8.70
N TYR A 192 -20.89 -8.09 9.46
CA TYR A 192 -21.81 -9.02 10.13
C TYR A 192 -21.76 -8.93 11.66
N VAL A 193 -21.00 -8.01 12.23
CA VAL A 193 -20.96 -7.75 13.67
C VAL A 193 -21.89 -6.59 14.02
N ASP A 194 -22.28 -6.52 15.30
CA ASP A 194 -23.13 -5.43 15.82
C ASP A 194 -22.38 -4.09 15.97
N ALA A 195 -23.10 -3.06 16.36
CA ALA A 195 -22.54 -1.72 16.52
C ALA A 195 -21.52 -1.66 17.66
N ALA A 196 -21.74 -2.40 18.74
CA ALA A 196 -20.82 -2.43 19.90
C ALA A 196 -19.48 -3.01 19.49
N ARG A 197 -19.47 -4.13 18.73
CA ARG A 197 -18.23 -4.74 18.23
C ARG A 197 -17.54 -3.84 17.21
N ARG A 198 -18.29 -3.17 16.30
CA ARG A 198 -17.68 -2.19 15.38
C ARG A 198 -16.99 -1.04 16.12
N ASN A 199 -17.64 -0.50 17.18
CA ASN A 199 -17.01 0.53 18.00
C ASN A 199 -15.73 0.02 18.70
N ALA A 200 -15.74 -1.19 19.25
CA ALA A 200 -14.56 -1.81 19.82
C ALA A 200 -13.42 -1.96 18.79
N MET A 201 -13.74 -2.36 17.55
CA MET A 201 -12.76 -2.43 16.45
C MET A 201 -12.12 -1.07 16.12
N LEU A 202 -12.89 0.02 16.19
CA LEU A 202 -12.34 1.37 15.98
C LEU A 202 -11.40 1.78 17.12
N GLU A 203 -11.70 1.41 18.37
CA GLU A 203 -10.80 1.64 19.51
C GLU A 203 -9.52 0.79 19.40
N GLU A 204 -9.64 -0.48 19.01
CA GLU A 204 -8.49 -1.36 18.74
C GLU A 204 -7.57 -0.76 17.65
N LEU A 205 -8.15 -0.20 16.57
CA LEU A 205 -7.39 0.48 15.53
C LEU A 205 -6.68 1.73 16.08
N ARG A 206 -7.36 2.52 16.90
CA ARG A 206 -6.77 3.72 17.53
C ARG A 206 -5.55 3.35 18.38
N GLU A 207 -5.69 2.32 19.22
CA GLU A 207 -4.61 1.81 20.04
C GLU A 207 -3.46 1.23 19.21
N ARG A 208 -3.81 0.55 18.09
CA ARG A 208 -2.82 0.03 17.14
C ARG A 208 -1.94 1.13 16.57
N ILE A 209 -2.52 2.29 16.22
CA ILE A 209 -1.79 3.44 15.69
C ILE A 209 -0.98 4.11 16.79
N ARG A 210 -1.51 4.22 18.00
CA ARG A 210 -0.81 4.82 19.14
C ARG A 210 0.51 4.11 19.44
N THR A 211 0.53 2.79 19.30
CA THR A 211 1.69 1.93 19.58
C THR A 211 2.49 1.52 18.36
N LEU A 212 2.20 2.12 17.18
CA LEU A 212 2.73 1.65 15.89
C LEU A 212 4.26 1.59 15.85
N ASP A 213 4.94 2.60 16.41
CA ASP A 213 6.40 2.72 16.34
C ASP A 213 7.14 1.61 17.13
N SER A 214 6.49 1.02 18.12
CA SER A 214 7.04 -0.11 18.89
C SER A 214 6.74 -1.48 18.27
N GLN A 215 6.02 -1.52 17.15
CA GLN A 215 5.58 -2.77 16.56
C GLN A 215 6.54 -3.25 15.46
N PRO A 216 6.76 -4.58 15.37
CA PRO A 216 7.64 -5.13 14.34
C PRO A 216 7.06 -4.89 12.94
N VAL A 217 7.96 -4.68 11.97
CA VAL A 217 7.63 -4.68 10.55
C VAL A 217 7.61 -6.11 9.99
N MET A 218 6.92 -6.28 8.87
CA MET A 218 6.89 -7.54 8.16
C MET A 218 8.24 -7.77 7.45
N PRO A 219 8.76 -9.01 7.44
CA PRO A 219 10.01 -9.32 6.75
C PRO A 219 9.82 -9.18 5.23
N VAL A 220 10.85 -8.70 4.58
CA VAL A 220 10.99 -8.66 3.12
C VAL A 220 12.29 -9.38 2.73
N PRO A 221 12.45 -9.82 1.46
CA PRO A 221 13.70 -10.41 1.00
C PRO A 221 14.89 -9.47 1.23
N ASP A 222 15.99 -10.02 1.77
CA ASP A 222 17.27 -9.33 1.80
C ASP A 222 18.02 -9.61 0.50
N LEU A 223 18.37 -8.57 -0.25
CA LEU A 223 19.08 -8.72 -1.52
C LEU A 223 20.50 -9.25 -1.36
N ASP A 224 21.05 -9.23 -0.15
CA ASP A 224 22.35 -9.81 0.13
C ASP A 224 22.33 -11.35 0.14
N ASP A 225 21.16 -11.97 0.25
CA ASP A 225 20.96 -13.42 0.08
C ASP A 225 20.94 -13.87 -1.40
N TYR A 226 21.01 -12.93 -2.36
CA TYR A 226 20.89 -13.19 -3.79
C TYR A 226 22.08 -12.67 -4.58
N ASP A 227 22.42 -13.34 -5.69
CA ASP A 227 23.45 -12.92 -6.62
C ASP A 227 23.01 -11.75 -7.54
N GLU A 228 23.83 -11.44 -8.55
CA GLU A 228 23.56 -10.32 -9.47
C GLU A 228 22.33 -10.53 -10.37
N VAL A 229 21.93 -11.78 -10.61
CA VAL A 229 20.76 -12.16 -11.40
C VAL A 229 19.58 -12.59 -10.54
N PHE A 230 19.62 -12.29 -9.23
CA PHE A 230 18.62 -12.64 -8.23
C PHE A 230 18.42 -14.14 -7.99
N ALA A 231 19.40 -14.99 -8.34
CA ALA A 231 19.39 -16.36 -7.90
C ALA A 231 19.80 -16.45 -6.42
N PRO A 232 19.14 -17.28 -5.59
CA PRO A 232 19.54 -17.46 -4.20
C PRO A 232 20.99 -17.91 -4.10
N LYS A 233 21.80 -17.22 -3.30
CA LYS A 233 23.15 -17.69 -2.97
C LYS A 233 23.02 -19.01 -2.21
N ARG A 234 23.81 -20.00 -2.60
CA ARG A 234 23.90 -21.25 -1.82
C ARG A 234 24.42 -20.86 -0.43
N ARG A 235 23.59 -21.08 0.60
CA ARG A 235 24.12 -21.13 1.96
C ARG A 235 24.88 -22.46 2.03
N ASP A 236 26.19 -22.42 2.23
CA ASP A 236 26.94 -23.64 2.55
C ASP A 236 26.20 -24.25 3.74
N ALA A 237 25.76 -25.49 3.57
CA ALA A 237 25.12 -26.23 4.65
C ALA A 237 26.12 -26.36 5.81
N PRO A 238 25.72 -26.12 7.06
CA PRO A 238 26.58 -26.29 8.23
C PRO A 238 27.06 -27.71 8.38
#